data_4bd3521931cfa7f61885c0f85ce746be
#
_entry.id   4bd3521931cfa7f61885c0f85ce746be
#
_cell.length_a   1.000
_cell.length_b   1.000
_cell.length_c   1.000
_cell.angle_alpha   90.00
_cell.angle_beta   90.00
_cell.angle_gamma   90.00
#
_symmetry.space_group_name_H-M   'P 1'
#
loop_
_entity.id
_entity.type
_entity.pdbx_description
1 polymer ?
#
loop_
_entity_poly.entity_id
_entity_poly.type
_entity_poly.pdbx_seq_one_letter_code
_entity_poly.pdbx_strand_id
1 'polypeptide(L)'
;RSKMLEMRQRHQKYGDTPYALEPNIKEGLGGLRDLQVFLWYAKAAGYGTSWKEMAQAGLITGTEAYHFTQCTHFLRELRIRLHLICGRHEDRLIFDVQTALAKNAGYKPKGSLLPSEALMKRFYLNAKNIVQLTQILVAAITEKLFRQAAPRFVKSIDNVFIARGDILDIKSRDDFR
;
A
#
# COMPACT_ATOMS: atom_id res chain seq x y z
N ARG A 1 -7.11 8.28 12.03
CA ARG A 1 -7.08 7.10 12.94
C ARG A 1 -8.15 6.07 12.56
N SER A 2 -9.42 6.46 12.33
CA SER A 2 -10.50 5.50 12.00
C SER A 2 -10.25 4.69 10.72
N LYS A 3 -9.76 5.31 9.64
CA LYS A 3 -9.46 4.62 8.38
C LYS A 3 -8.33 3.58 8.47
N MET A 4 -7.37 3.78 9.34
CA MET A 4 -6.31 2.80 9.61
C MET A 4 -6.82 1.60 10.39
N LEU A 5 -7.73 1.84 11.35
CA LEU A 5 -8.38 0.76 12.09
C LEU A 5 -9.27 -0.08 11.15
N GLU A 6 -10.09 0.58 10.32
CA GLU A 6 -10.91 -0.06 9.29
C GLU A 6 -10.05 -0.92 8.33
N MET A 7 -8.89 -0.41 7.90
CA MET A 7 -7.95 -1.14 7.05
C MET A 7 -7.43 -2.40 7.75
N ARG A 8 -7.04 -2.32 9.03
CA ARG A 8 -6.58 -3.49 9.80
C ARG A 8 -7.67 -4.54 9.96
N GLN A 9 -8.89 -4.14 10.32
CA GLN A 9 -10.03 -5.04 10.46
C GLN A 9 -10.36 -5.73 9.13
N ARG A 10 -10.26 -5.00 8.02
CA ARG A 10 -10.43 -5.56 6.68
C ARG A 10 -9.36 -6.61 6.37
N HIS A 11 -8.08 -6.33 6.62
CA HIS A 11 -7.00 -7.29 6.39
C HIS A 11 -7.23 -8.58 7.18
N GLN A 12 -7.59 -8.50 8.47
CA GLN A 12 -7.93 -9.67 9.27
C GLN A 12 -9.07 -10.50 8.66
N LYS A 13 -10.12 -9.83 8.15
CA LYS A 13 -11.26 -10.49 7.49
C LYS A 13 -10.85 -11.26 6.21
N TYR A 14 -9.87 -10.77 5.48
CA TYR A 14 -9.43 -11.34 4.19
C TYR A 14 -8.13 -12.15 4.29
N GLY A 15 -7.75 -12.60 5.50
CA GLY A 15 -6.70 -13.59 5.73
C GLY A 15 -5.33 -13.02 6.09
N ASP A 16 -5.21 -11.70 6.24
CA ASP A 16 -4.00 -10.96 6.69
C ASP A 16 -2.68 -11.39 6.01
N THR A 17 -2.78 -11.90 4.78
CA THR A 17 -1.66 -12.36 3.97
C THR A 17 -1.84 -11.97 2.50
N PRO A 18 -0.78 -11.49 1.83
CA PRO A 18 -0.81 -11.28 0.39
C PRO A 18 -0.72 -12.59 -0.42
N TYR A 19 -0.48 -13.74 0.24
CA TYR A 19 -0.21 -15.03 -0.39
C TYR A 19 -1.36 -16.04 -0.26
N ALA A 20 -2.59 -15.57 -0.04
CA ALA A 20 -3.76 -16.45 -0.05
C ALA A 20 -3.90 -17.16 -1.40
N LEU A 21 -4.33 -18.44 -1.41
CA LEU A 21 -4.52 -19.21 -2.66
C LEU A 21 -5.56 -18.56 -3.58
N GLU A 22 -6.61 -18.00 -3.00
CA GLU A 22 -7.67 -17.28 -3.69
C GLU A 22 -7.79 -15.84 -3.15
N PRO A 23 -6.81 -14.98 -3.45
CA PRO A 23 -6.78 -13.63 -2.89
C PRO A 23 -7.90 -12.76 -3.43
N ASN A 24 -8.33 -11.78 -2.63
CA ASN A 24 -9.27 -10.76 -3.09
C ASN A 24 -8.50 -9.56 -3.67
N ILE A 25 -8.69 -9.28 -4.96
CA ILE A 25 -7.98 -8.22 -5.72
C ILE A 25 -8.26 -6.83 -5.14
N LYS A 26 -9.46 -6.62 -4.60
CA LYS A 26 -9.91 -5.32 -4.13
C LYS A 26 -9.66 -5.13 -2.65
N GLU A 27 -10.16 -6.04 -1.82
CA GLU A 27 -10.21 -5.87 -0.36
C GLU A 27 -9.09 -6.61 0.38
N GLY A 28 -8.39 -7.54 -0.28
CA GLY A 28 -7.26 -8.29 0.29
C GLY A 28 -6.05 -7.40 0.56
N LEU A 29 -5.13 -7.91 1.36
CA LEU A 29 -3.86 -7.25 1.69
C LEU A 29 -3.04 -6.99 0.41
N GLY A 30 -2.64 -5.75 0.18
CA GLY A 30 -1.99 -5.32 -1.06
C GLY A 30 -2.93 -5.17 -2.25
N GLY A 31 -4.25 -5.16 -2.03
CA GLY A 31 -5.25 -4.96 -3.07
C GLY A 31 -5.54 -3.48 -3.39
N LEU A 32 -6.49 -3.27 -4.31
CA LEU A 32 -6.88 -1.93 -4.77
C LEU A 32 -7.35 -1.00 -3.65
N ARG A 33 -7.97 -1.55 -2.60
CA ARG A 33 -8.45 -0.76 -1.47
C ARG A 33 -7.30 -0.16 -0.66
N ASP A 34 -6.17 -0.87 -0.54
CA ASP A 34 -4.99 -0.35 0.15
C ASP A 34 -4.41 0.86 -0.56
N LEU A 35 -4.32 0.80 -1.90
CA LEU A 35 -3.92 1.94 -2.71
C LEU A 35 -4.87 3.13 -2.56
N GLN A 36 -6.20 2.89 -2.52
CA GLN A 36 -7.19 3.94 -2.30
C GLN A 36 -7.09 4.56 -0.91
N VAL A 37 -6.96 3.75 0.13
CA VAL A 37 -6.80 4.23 1.51
C VAL A 37 -5.55 5.08 1.63
N PHE A 38 -4.44 4.64 1.02
CA PHE A 38 -3.20 5.42 0.99
C PHE A 38 -3.38 6.78 0.27
N LEU A 39 -4.03 6.80 -0.91
CA LEU A 39 -4.33 8.05 -1.61
C LEU A 39 -5.16 9.02 -0.75
N TRP A 40 -6.17 8.52 -0.05
CA TRP A 40 -6.96 9.36 0.87
C TRP A 40 -6.12 9.89 2.03
N TYR A 41 -5.22 9.06 2.56
CA TYR A 41 -4.34 9.45 3.67
C TYR A 41 -3.35 10.52 3.24
N ALA A 42 -2.72 10.35 2.07
CA ALA A 42 -1.82 11.33 1.48
C ALA A 42 -2.53 12.65 1.15
N LYS A 43 -3.76 12.58 0.59
CA LYS A 43 -4.60 13.76 0.36
C LYS A 43 -4.89 14.52 1.66
N ALA A 44 -5.30 13.82 2.70
CA ALA A 44 -5.57 14.42 4.01
C ALA A 44 -4.33 15.08 4.63
N ALA A 45 -3.14 14.58 4.31
CA ALA A 45 -1.85 15.13 4.73
C ALA A 45 -1.30 16.24 3.81
N GLY A 46 -2.05 16.64 2.77
CA GLY A 46 -1.66 17.73 1.85
C GLY A 46 -0.68 17.35 0.75
N TYR A 47 -0.46 16.04 0.49
CA TYR A 47 0.47 15.58 -0.54
C TYR A 47 -0.14 15.39 -1.94
N GLY A 48 -1.42 15.76 -2.13
CA GLY A 48 -2.10 15.63 -3.41
C GLY A 48 -3.02 14.40 -3.53
N THR A 49 -3.54 14.17 -4.73
CA THR A 49 -4.58 13.17 -5.02
C THR A 49 -4.13 12.09 -6.01
N SER A 50 -2.94 12.24 -6.55
CA SER A 50 -2.36 11.34 -7.55
C SER A 50 -0.91 10.98 -7.21
N TRP A 51 -0.44 9.84 -7.72
CA TRP A 51 0.94 9.40 -7.54
C TRP A 51 1.95 10.45 -8.04
N LYS A 52 1.61 11.13 -9.15
CA LYS A 52 2.44 12.19 -9.73
C LYS A 52 2.55 13.40 -8.78
N GLU A 53 1.43 13.85 -8.23
CA GLU A 53 1.42 14.97 -7.27
C GLU A 53 2.21 14.63 -6.01
N MET A 54 2.10 13.39 -5.51
CA MET A 54 2.88 12.92 -4.36
C MET A 54 4.39 12.91 -4.63
N ALA A 55 4.80 12.55 -5.85
CA ALA A 55 6.20 12.63 -6.26
C ALA A 55 6.68 14.09 -6.32
N GLN A 56 5.87 14.98 -6.88
CA GLN A 56 6.16 16.42 -6.92
C GLN A 56 6.24 17.04 -5.51
N ALA A 57 5.42 16.57 -4.59
CA ALA A 57 5.44 16.99 -3.18
C ALA A 57 6.58 16.33 -2.35
N GLY A 58 7.39 15.47 -2.96
CA GLY A 58 8.53 14.82 -2.30
C GLY A 58 8.15 13.72 -1.30
N LEU A 59 6.90 13.24 -1.32
CA LEU A 59 6.47 12.12 -0.47
C LEU A 59 7.01 10.78 -0.96
N ILE A 60 7.03 10.61 -2.29
CA ILE A 60 7.54 9.43 -2.98
C ILE A 60 8.49 9.86 -4.10
N THR A 61 9.33 8.97 -4.54
CA THR A 61 10.19 9.17 -5.72
C THR A 61 9.40 9.02 -7.02
N GLY A 62 9.92 9.54 -8.12
CA GLY A 62 9.34 9.32 -9.46
C GLY A 62 9.24 7.85 -9.84
N THR A 63 10.22 7.04 -9.43
CA THR A 63 10.24 5.58 -9.64
C THR A 63 9.11 4.90 -8.86
N GLU A 64 8.90 5.26 -7.60
CA GLU A 64 7.81 4.73 -6.79
C GLU A 64 6.44 5.13 -7.34
N ALA A 65 6.27 6.38 -7.79
CA ALA A 65 5.05 6.83 -8.45
C ALA A 65 4.74 6.02 -9.71
N TYR A 66 5.75 5.72 -10.52
CA TYR A 66 5.63 4.83 -11.67
C TYR A 66 5.20 3.42 -11.26
N HIS A 67 5.86 2.83 -10.26
CA HIS A 67 5.51 1.50 -9.75
C HIS A 67 4.07 1.44 -9.22
N PHE A 68 3.63 2.40 -8.40
CA PHE A 68 2.24 2.46 -7.93
C PHE A 68 1.24 2.57 -9.08
N THR A 69 1.57 3.35 -10.12
CA THR A 69 0.75 3.47 -11.32
C THR A 69 0.62 2.11 -12.01
N GLN A 70 1.73 1.39 -12.22
CA GLN A 70 1.73 0.07 -12.84
C GLN A 70 0.96 -0.98 -12.01
N CYS A 71 1.15 -0.99 -10.69
CA CYS A 71 0.39 -1.87 -9.79
C CYS A 71 -1.12 -1.58 -9.88
N THR A 72 -1.49 -0.30 -9.88
CA THR A 72 -2.90 0.13 -9.99
C THR A 72 -3.53 -0.33 -11.31
N HIS A 73 -2.83 -0.14 -12.42
CA HIS A 73 -3.28 -0.59 -13.75
C HIS A 73 -3.43 -2.10 -13.80
N PHE A 74 -2.42 -2.84 -13.35
CA PHE A 74 -2.45 -4.30 -13.34
C PHE A 74 -3.64 -4.84 -12.54
N LEU A 75 -3.85 -4.36 -11.32
CA LEU A 75 -4.95 -4.85 -10.47
C LEU A 75 -6.33 -4.47 -11.03
N ARG A 76 -6.47 -3.27 -11.62
CA ARG A 76 -7.73 -2.85 -12.28
C ARG A 76 -8.03 -3.70 -13.50
N GLU A 77 -7.05 -3.91 -14.37
CA GLU A 77 -7.18 -4.75 -15.56
C GLU A 77 -7.56 -6.19 -15.17
N LEU A 78 -6.85 -6.75 -14.19
CA LEU A 78 -7.10 -8.10 -13.69
C LEU A 78 -8.54 -8.24 -13.16
N ARG A 79 -9.00 -7.25 -12.41
CA ARG A 79 -10.37 -7.19 -11.87
C ARG A 79 -11.43 -7.13 -12.96
N ILE A 80 -11.23 -6.28 -13.98
CA ILE A 80 -12.15 -6.16 -15.13
C ILE A 80 -12.24 -7.50 -15.86
N ARG A 81 -11.11 -8.14 -16.16
CA ARG A 81 -11.07 -9.44 -16.82
C ARG A 81 -11.77 -10.52 -16.00
N LEU A 82 -11.57 -10.52 -14.67
CA LEU A 82 -12.23 -11.44 -13.77
C LEU A 82 -13.76 -11.28 -13.80
N HIS A 83 -14.26 -10.02 -13.75
CA HIS A 83 -15.70 -9.74 -13.85
C HIS A 83 -16.29 -10.23 -15.18
N LEU A 84 -15.57 -10.04 -16.29
CA LEU A 84 -16.01 -10.49 -17.62
C LEU A 84 -16.06 -12.02 -17.71
N ILE A 85 -15.05 -12.72 -17.17
CA ILE A 85 -15.01 -14.20 -17.18
C ILE A 85 -16.11 -14.79 -16.30
N CYS A 86 -16.34 -14.21 -15.12
CA CYS A 86 -17.35 -14.69 -14.18
C CYS A 86 -18.78 -14.25 -14.53
N GLY A 87 -18.97 -13.28 -15.45
CA GLY A 87 -20.27 -12.70 -15.78
C GLY A 87 -20.94 -11.97 -14.62
N ARG A 88 -20.19 -11.67 -13.53
CA ARG A 88 -20.66 -11.01 -12.32
C ARG A 88 -19.54 -10.22 -11.63
N HIS A 89 -19.91 -9.41 -10.65
CA HIS A 89 -18.94 -8.77 -9.76
C HIS A 89 -18.25 -9.82 -8.86
N GLU A 90 -17.05 -10.25 -9.26
CA GLU A 90 -16.21 -11.18 -8.51
C GLU A 90 -14.85 -10.50 -8.27
N ASP A 91 -14.45 -10.37 -7.01
CA ASP A 91 -13.19 -9.75 -6.63
C ASP A 91 -12.17 -10.79 -6.09
N ARG A 92 -12.57 -12.06 -5.93
CA ARG A 92 -11.76 -13.15 -5.45
C ARG A 92 -11.20 -13.94 -6.63
N LEU A 93 -9.90 -14.14 -6.67
CA LEU A 93 -9.21 -14.97 -7.66
C LEU A 93 -9.44 -16.45 -7.36
N ILE A 94 -10.65 -16.91 -7.61
CA ILE A 94 -11.05 -18.31 -7.38
C ILE A 94 -10.18 -19.24 -8.23
N PHE A 95 -9.73 -20.34 -7.64
CA PHE A 95 -8.77 -21.24 -8.26
C PHE A 95 -9.22 -21.70 -9.67
N ASP A 96 -10.49 -22.05 -9.81
CA ASP A 96 -11.06 -22.53 -11.08
C ASP A 96 -10.98 -21.52 -12.22
N VAL A 97 -10.99 -20.21 -11.92
CA VAL A 97 -10.91 -19.16 -12.95
C VAL A 97 -9.48 -18.69 -13.23
N GLN A 98 -8.51 -19.00 -12.38
CA GLN A 98 -7.13 -18.51 -12.54
C GLN A 98 -6.51 -18.88 -13.88
N THR A 99 -6.77 -20.10 -14.35
CA THR A 99 -6.24 -20.57 -15.65
C THR A 99 -6.88 -19.82 -16.83
N ALA A 100 -8.20 -19.67 -16.81
CA ALA A 100 -8.92 -18.92 -17.85
C ALA A 100 -8.50 -17.45 -17.86
N LEU A 101 -8.37 -16.85 -16.67
CA LEU A 101 -7.93 -15.48 -16.48
C LEU A 101 -6.50 -15.25 -17.00
N ALA A 102 -5.57 -16.15 -16.70
CA ALA A 102 -4.20 -16.09 -17.18
C ALA A 102 -4.13 -16.16 -18.71
N LYS A 103 -4.86 -17.07 -19.33
CA LYS A 103 -4.94 -17.17 -20.80
C LYS A 103 -5.54 -15.88 -21.42
N ASN A 104 -6.63 -15.38 -20.85
CA ASN A 104 -7.26 -14.14 -21.30
C ASN A 104 -6.34 -12.92 -21.15
N ALA A 105 -5.50 -12.90 -20.11
CA ALA A 105 -4.50 -11.88 -19.88
C ALA A 105 -3.22 -12.05 -20.72
N GLY A 106 -3.18 -13.04 -21.62
CA GLY A 106 -2.08 -13.25 -22.57
C GLY A 106 -0.88 -14.01 -22.01
N TYR A 107 -0.99 -14.62 -20.85
CA TYR A 107 0.08 -15.45 -20.30
C TYR A 107 0.20 -16.76 -21.09
N LYS A 108 1.42 -17.11 -21.45
CA LYS A 108 1.76 -18.32 -22.18
C LYS A 108 2.58 -19.26 -21.30
N PRO A 109 2.52 -20.58 -21.51
CA PRO A 109 3.42 -21.51 -20.84
C PRO A 109 4.88 -21.14 -21.11
N LYS A 110 5.73 -21.25 -20.11
CA LYS A 110 7.18 -21.01 -20.22
C LYS A 110 7.95 -22.11 -19.51
N GLY A 111 8.45 -23.10 -20.27
CA GLY A 111 9.00 -24.30 -19.68
C GLY A 111 7.94 -25.05 -18.88
N SER A 112 8.26 -25.39 -17.63
CA SER A 112 7.33 -26.05 -16.69
C SER A 112 6.33 -25.11 -16.02
N LEU A 113 6.50 -23.77 -16.18
CA LEU A 113 5.65 -22.78 -15.51
C LEU A 113 4.31 -22.65 -16.23
N LEU A 114 3.23 -22.89 -15.51
CA LEU A 114 1.87 -22.72 -16.02
C LEU A 114 1.49 -21.24 -16.15
N PRO A 115 0.60 -20.86 -17.10
CA PRO A 115 0.09 -19.49 -17.23
C PRO A 115 -0.53 -18.95 -15.94
N SER A 116 -1.30 -19.78 -15.21
CA SER A 116 -1.89 -19.42 -13.92
C SER A 116 -0.82 -19.11 -12.85
N GLU A 117 0.23 -19.91 -12.78
CA GLU A 117 1.34 -19.69 -11.84
C GLU A 117 2.09 -18.38 -12.15
N ALA A 118 2.32 -18.09 -13.43
CA ALA A 118 2.96 -16.85 -13.86
C ALA A 118 2.10 -15.64 -13.51
N LEU A 119 0.78 -15.71 -13.71
CA LEU A 119 -0.17 -14.67 -13.30
C LEU A 119 -0.17 -14.48 -11.79
N MET A 120 -0.30 -15.58 -11.02
CA MET A 120 -0.35 -15.52 -9.56
C MET A 120 0.98 -15.01 -8.96
N LYS A 121 2.11 -15.44 -9.50
CA LYS A 121 3.42 -14.89 -9.12
C LYS A 121 3.47 -13.37 -9.30
N ARG A 122 3.00 -12.86 -10.44
CA ARG A 122 2.93 -11.42 -10.69
C ARG A 122 1.98 -10.74 -9.72
N PHE A 123 0.82 -11.32 -9.43
CA PHE A 123 -0.13 -10.80 -8.45
C PHE A 123 0.53 -10.67 -7.07
N TYR A 124 1.15 -11.73 -6.55
CA TYR A 124 1.78 -11.73 -5.24
C TYR A 124 2.93 -10.72 -5.12
N LEU A 125 3.74 -10.59 -6.18
CA LEU A 125 4.79 -9.57 -6.19
C LEU A 125 4.23 -8.15 -6.12
N ASN A 126 3.16 -7.86 -6.87
CA ASN A 126 2.49 -6.56 -6.81
C ASN A 126 1.88 -6.32 -5.41
N ALA A 127 1.15 -7.29 -4.86
CA ALA A 127 0.55 -7.18 -3.53
C ALA A 127 1.60 -6.94 -2.45
N LYS A 128 2.71 -7.70 -2.46
CA LYS A 128 3.83 -7.51 -1.54
C LYS A 128 4.42 -6.10 -1.64
N ASN A 129 4.68 -5.61 -2.86
CA ASN A 129 5.24 -4.28 -3.08
C ASN A 129 4.30 -3.19 -2.57
N ILE A 130 2.99 -3.31 -2.83
CA ILE A 130 1.98 -2.38 -2.32
C ILE A 130 2.00 -2.34 -0.80
N VAL A 131 2.01 -3.51 -0.13
CA VAL A 131 2.03 -3.59 1.34
C VAL A 131 3.27 -2.90 1.90
N GLN A 132 4.46 -3.26 1.40
CA GLN A 132 5.72 -2.71 1.90
C GLN A 132 5.79 -1.18 1.75
N LEU A 133 5.49 -0.68 0.54
CA LEU A 133 5.55 0.76 0.27
C LEU A 133 4.49 1.52 1.05
N THR A 134 3.25 1.04 1.10
CA THR A 134 2.18 1.74 1.84
C THR A 134 2.44 1.77 3.33
N GLN A 135 3.02 0.72 3.94
CA GLN A 135 3.39 0.71 5.35
C GLN A 135 4.45 1.77 5.68
N ILE A 136 5.52 1.84 4.88
CA ILE A 136 6.60 2.81 5.06
C ILE A 136 6.06 4.24 4.94
N LEU A 137 5.28 4.50 3.89
CA LEU A 137 4.77 5.84 3.60
C LEU A 137 3.70 6.30 4.60
N VAL A 138 2.84 5.40 5.07
CA VAL A 138 1.87 5.70 6.12
C VAL A 138 2.59 6.04 7.43
N ALA A 139 3.65 5.33 7.77
CA ALA A 139 4.46 5.64 8.95
C ALA A 139 5.09 7.04 8.83
N ALA A 140 5.69 7.37 7.67
CA ALA A 140 6.30 8.69 7.41
C ALA A 140 5.27 9.84 7.48
N ILE A 141 4.10 9.68 6.86
CA ILE A 141 3.02 10.67 6.92
C ILE A 141 2.54 10.85 8.37
N THR A 142 2.35 9.74 9.08
CA THR A 142 1.89 9.75 10.46
C THR A 142 2.87 10.50 11.36
N GLU A 143 4.15 10.20 11.25
CA GLU A 143 5.20 10.89 12.00
C GLU A 143 5.19 12.40 11.72
N LYS A 144 5.10 12.81 10.46
CA LYS A 144 5.04 14.23 10.09
C LYS A 144 3.80 14.92 10.67
N LEU A 145 2.63 14.29 10.58
CA LEU A 145 1.40 14.84 11.15
C LEU A 145 1.48 14.94 12.68
N PHE A 146 2.08 13.97 13.36
CA PHE A 146 2.30 14.03 14.80
C PHE A 146 3.28 15.14 15.18
N ARG A 147 4.37 15.31 14.42
CA ARG A 147 5.31 16.40 14.66
C ARG A 147 4.66 17.79 14.48
N GLN A 148 3.73 17.92 13.52
CA GLN A 148 2.97 19.17 13.30
C GLN A 148 1.88 19.42 14.35
N ALA A 149 1.28 18.33 14.87
CA ALA A 149 0.24 18.39 15.91
C ALA A 149 0.79 18.40 17.34
N ALA A 150 2.10 18.18 17.52
CA ALA A 150 2.73 18.25 18.83
C ALA A 150 2.57 19.67 19.38
N PRO A 151 2.13 19.83 20.64
CA PRO A 151 1.96 21.13 21.25
C PRO A 151 3.29 21.87 21.18
N ARG A 152 3.24 23.19 20.88
CA ARG A 152 4.41 24.09 20.82
C ARG A 152 5.15 24.23 22.16
N PHE A 153 4.71 23.54 23.19
CA PHE A 153 5.38 23.51 24.48
C PHE A 153 6.57 22.54 24.42
N VAL A 154 7.73 23.14 24.15
CA VAL A 154 9.01 22.46 24.31
C VAL A 154 9.49 22.80 25.73
N LYS A 155 9.53 21.76 26.60
CA LYS A 155 10.10 21.87 27.93
C LYS A 155 11.54 21.35 27.89
N SER A 156 12.49 22.23 28.19
CA SER A 156 13.89 21.78 28.39
C SER A 156 13.93 20.94 29.67
N ILE A 157 14.44 19.73 29.59
CA ILE A 157 14.61 18.82 30.72
C ILE A 157 15.97 19.10 31.34
N ASP A 158 17.00 19.14 30.50
CA ASP A 158 18.39 19.47 30.87
C ASP A 158 19.12 20.13 29.69
N ASN A 159 20.46 20.11 29.69
CA ASN A 159 21.27 20.72 28.64
C ASN A 159 21.23 19.93 27.31
N VAL A 160 20.89 18.65 27.32
CA VAL A 160 20.92 17.72 26.17
C VAL A 160 19.51 17.41 25.69
N PHE A 161 18.55 17.22 26.61
CA PHE A 161 17.21 16.72 26.30
C PHE A 161 16.14 17.80 26.38
N ILE A 162 15.16 17.68 25.48
CA ILE A 162 13.93 18.44 25.45
C ILE A 162 12.73 17.51 25.40
N ALA A 163 11.65 17.84 26.10
CA ALA A 163 10.35 17.19 25.96
C ALA A 163 9.50 18.00 24.98
N ARG A 164 8.98 17.32 23.96
CA ARG A 164 7.97 17.82 23.01
C ARG A 164 6.67 17.04 23.22
N GLY A 165 5.81 17.51 24.12
CA GLY A 165 4.66 16.72 24.60
C GLY A 165 5.15 15.46 25.33
N ASP A 166 4.72 14.27 24.86
CA ASP A 166 5.09 12.97 25.44
C ASP A 166 6.35 12.33 24.79
N ILE A 167 7.06 13.08 23.94
CA ILE A 167 8.25 12.60 23.23
C ILE A 167 9.49 13.28 23.81
N LEU A 168 10.50 12.47 24.16
CA LEU A 168 11.83 12.94 24.51
C LEU A 168 12.64 13.13 23.22
N ASP A 169 13.23 14.30 23.02
CA ASP A 169 14.06 14.67 21.86
C ASP A 169 15.38 15.30 22.35
N ILE A 170 16.39 15.38 21.49
CA ILE A 170 17.67 16.01 21.79
C ILE A 170 17.73 17.43 21.23
N LYS A 171 18.41 18.36 21.91
CA LYS A 171 18.55 19.75 21.49
C LYS A 171 19.39 19.89 20.23
N SER A 172 20.50 19.17 20.15
CA SER A 172 21.40 19.15 19.00
C SER A 172 21.96 17.75 18.78
N ARG A 173 22.18 17.39 17.50
CA ARG A 173 22.88 16.15 17.15
C ARG A 173 24.35 16.15 17.52
N ASP A 174 24.95 17.32 17.71
CA ASP A 174 26.36 17.49 18.05
C ASP A 174 26.66 17.20 19.53
N ASP A 175 25.62 17.16 20.38
CA ASP A 175 25.75 16.84 21.80
C ASP A 175 25.93 15.33 22.09
N PHE A 176 25.99 14.49 21.03
CA PHE A 176 26.14 13.04 21.08
C PHE A 176 27.49 12.52 20.57
N ARG A 177 28.53 13.37 20.57
CA ARG A 177 29.90 12.94 20.28
C ARG A 177 30.76 12.79 21.52
#